data_4e275f6823349fd1f353b49abe0a39f1
#
_entry.id   4e275f6823349fd1f353b49abe0a39f1
#
_cell.length_a   1.000
_cell.length_b   1.000
_cell.length_c   1.000
_cell.angle_alpha   90.00
_cell.angle_beta   90.00
_cell.angle_gamma   90.00
#
_symmetry.space_group_name_H-M   'P 1'
#
loop_
_entity.id
_entity.type
_entity.pdbx_description
1 polymer ?
#
loop_
_entity_poly.entity_id
_entity_poly.type
_entity_poly.pdbx_seq_one_letter_code
_entity_poly.pdbx_strand_id
1 'polypeptide(L)'
;DELTAISAAGSNTWTAVLSHPETGNQHTITDLEIPADTLIIFVGSRDISNLGIGGPGGYQVSGTSNFVNNMVTRGQTGIATGSGDSSTDTDFSPWGGNLSFSNTASWNYSTDPPSSGQNDFYSVAMHELGHLLGFGTSTVWNNQVNEAGQFTGLTAIAAHGSTVPLNGSQSHWASDTTSTVPGT
;
A
#
# COMPACT_ATOMS: atom_id res chain seq x y z
N ASP A 1 -2.61 16.00 2.13
CA ASP A 1 -3.24 16.34 0.84
C ASP A 1 -4.65 15.74 0.77
N GLU A 2 -5.59 16.49 0.19
CA GLU A 2 -6.98 16.06 0.08
C GLU A 2 -7.14 15.06 -1.08
N LEU A 3 -7.78 13.94 -0.81
CA LEU A 3 -8.10 12.93 -1.82
C LEU A 3 -9.40 13.30 -2.53
N THR A 4 -9.38 13.39 -3.85
CA THR A 4 -10.59 13.66 -4.63
C THR A 4 -11.53 12.46 -4.66
N ALA A 5 -12.83 12.71 -4.59
CA ALA A 5 -13.85 11.68 -4.72
C ALA A 5 -13.80 10.98 -6.09
N ILE A 6 -14.15 9.70 -6.13
CA ILE A 6 -14.36 8.91 -7.35
C ILE A 6 -15.84 8.56 -7.43
N SER A 7 -16.47 9.00 -8.53
CA SER A 7 -17.86 8.67 -8.83
C SER A 7 -18.02 8.60 -10.35
N ALA A 8 -18.42 7.45 -10.85
CA ALA A 8 -18.69 7.26 -12.28
C ALA A 8 -20.01 7.92 -12.68
N ALA A 9 -20.03 8.59 -13.84
CA ALA A 9 -21.22 9.24 -14.39
C ALA A 9 -21.13 9.36 -15.91
N GLY A 10 -22.25 9.21 -16.60
CA GLY A 10 -22.33 9.32 -18.06
C GLY A 10 -21.55 8.20 -18.75
N SER A 11 -20.53 8.57 -19.54
CA SER A 11 -19.63 7.62 -20.20
C SER A 11 -18.41 7.24 -19.38
N ASN A 12 -18.26 7.80 -18.18
CA ASN A 12 -17.16 7.46 -17.27
C ASN A 12 -17.49 6.18 -16.55
N THR A 13 -16.54 5.26 -16.52
CA THR A 13 -16.65 4.00 -15.77
C THR A 13 -15.28 3.56 -15.30
N TRP A 14 -15.24 2.82 -14.21
CA TRP A 14 -14.02 2.19 -13.71
C TRP A 14 -14.35 0.88 -12.99
N THR A 15 -13.35 0.05 -12.85
CA THR A 15 -13.48 -1.22 -12.14
C THR A 15 -12.34 -1.30 -11.14
N ALA A 16 -12.67 -1.32 -9.87
CA ALA A 16 -11.74 -1.64 -8.81
C ALA A 16 -11.37 -3.13 -8.89
N VAL A 17 -10.09 -3.43 -8.80
CA VAL A 17 -9.55 -4.80 -8.85
C VAL A 17 -8.77 -5.06 -7.58
N LEU A 18 -9.08 -6.13 -6.86
CA LEU A 18 -8.40 -6.48 -5.63
C LEU A 18 -8.32 -8.00 -5.45
N SER A 19 -7.48 -8.47 -4.54
CA SER A 19 -7.55 -9.83 -4.05
C SER A 19 -8.62 -9.91 -2.97
N HIS A 20 -9.61 -10.80 -3.14
CA HIS A 20 -10.64 -10.99 -2.11
C HIS A 20 -10.00 -11.46 -0.80
N PRO A 21 -10.19 -10.74 0.31
CA PRO A 21 -9.39 -10.95 1.51
C PRO A 21 -9.59 -12.33 2.18
N GLU A 22 -10.74 -12.99 1.96
CA GLU A 22 -11.01 -14.33 2.51
C GLU A 22 -10.60 -15.47 1.57
N THR A 23 -10.58 -15.25 0.26
CA THR A 23 -10.32 -16.34 -0.70
C THR A 23 -8.98 -16.20 -1.43
N GLY A 24 -8.43 -14.99 -1.50
CA GLY A 24 -7.25 -14.67 -2.29
C GLY A 24 -7.49 -14.58 -3.80
N ASN A 25 -8.70 -14.87 -4.26
CA ASN A 25 -9.05 -14.78 -5.67
C ASN A 25 -9.21 -13.32 -6.10
N GLN A 26 -8.95 -13.03 -7.38
CA GLN A 26 -9.24 -11.72 -7.92
C GLN A 26 -10.73 -11.40 -7.79
N HIS A 27 -11.05 -10.22 -7.32
CA HIS A 27 -12.38 -9.66 -7.21
C HIS A 27 -12.44 -8.30 -7.89
N THR A 28 -13.57 -7.98 -8.51
CA THR A 28 -13.78 -6.73 -9.22
C THR A 28 -15.08 -6.07 -8.79
N ILE A 29 -15.05 -4.74 -8.64
CA ILE A 29 -16.23 -3.94 -8.30
C ILE A 29 -16.29 -2.80 -9.30
N THR A 30 -17.34 -2.81 -10.13
CA THR A 30 -17.55 -1.77 -11.13
C THR A 30 -18.17 -0.53 -10.48
N ASP A 31 -17.64 0.64 -10.86
CA ASP A 31 -18.12 1.97 -10.48
C ASP A 31 -18.27 2.16 -8.95
N LEU A 32 -17.34 1.61 -8.19
CA LEU A 32 -17.30 1.80 -6.74
C LEU A 32 -17.20 3.30 -6.41
N GLU A 33 -18.17 3.81 -5.66
CA GLU A 33 -18.15 5.19 -5.19
C GLU A 33 -17.18 5.35 -4.01
N ILE A 34 -16.27 6.31 -4.11
CA ILE A 34 -15.32 6.63 -3.06
C ILE A 34 -15.42 8.11 -2.74
N PRO A 35 -15.84 8.49 -1.52
CA PRO A 35 -15.89 9.89 -1.11
C PRO A 35 -14.51 10.56 -1.12
N ALA A 36 -14.49 11.89 -1.09
CA ALA A 36 -13.27 12.66 -0.87
C ALA A 36 -12.61 12.25 0.47
N ASP A 37 -11.31 12.37 0.54
CA ASP A 37 -10.50 12.07 1.75
C ASP A 37 -10.70 10.65 2.32
N THR A 38 -11.10 9.69 1.46
CA THR A 38 -11.43 8.33 1.86
C THR A 38 -10.61 7.30 1.09
N LEU A 39 -10.12 6.29 1.81
CA LEU A 39 -9.61 5.04 1.25
C LEU A 39 -10.54 3.89 1.64
N ILE A 40 -10.90 3.03 0.69
CA ILE A 40 -11.72 1.85 0.99
C ILE A 40 -10.81 0.64 1.18
N ILE A 41 -10.84 0.03 2.35
CA ILE A 41 -10.00 -1.11 2.71
C ILE A 41 -10.88 -2.33 2.95
N PHE A 42 -10.71 -3.35 2.11
CA PHE A 42 -11.37 -4.64 2.28
C PHE A 42 -10.51 -5.51 3.19
N VAL A 43 -11.08 -5.97 4.31
CA VAL A 43 -10.36 -6.74 5.33
C VAL A 43 -10.99 -8.10 5.52
N GLY A 44 -10.16 -9.13 5.65
CA GLY A 44 -10.63 -10.49 5.95
C GLY A 44 -9.52 -11.37 6.49
N SER A 45 -9.83 -12.65 6.65
CA SER A 45 -8.87 -13.64 7.11
C SER A 45 -9.00 -14.95 6.31
N ARG A 46 -7.88 -15.61 6.12
CA ARG A 46 -7.81 -16.89 5.41
C ARG A 46 -6.60 -17.71 5.84
N ASP A 47 -6.55 -18.95 5.43
CA ASP A 47 -5.35 -19.77 5.61
C ASP A 47 -4.22 -19.27 4.70
N ILE A 48 -3.22 -18.67 5.30
CA ILE A 48 -2.00 -18.18 4.66
C ILE A 48 -0.79 -18.49 5.54
N SER A 49 0.35 -18.74 4.90
CA SER A 49 1.60 -19.03 5.61
C SER A 49 2.23 -17.81 6.29
N ASN A 50 1.91 -16.61 5.79
CA ASN A 50 2.32 -15.33 6.39
C ASN A 50 1.34 -14.93 7.49
N LEU A 51 1.72 -14.00 8.35
CA LEU A 51 0.82 -13.41 9.34
C LEU A 51 -0.22 -12.49 8.69
N GLY A 52 0.19 -11.73 7.68
CA GLY A 52 -0.66 -10.86 6.89
C GLY A 52 -0.24 -10.81 5.43
N ILE A 53 -1.09 -10.26 4.59
CA ILE A 53 -0.83 -9.86 3.21
C ILE A 53 -1.64 -8.61 2.96
N GLY A 54 -0.97 -7.52 2.63
CA GLY A 54 -1.59 -6.24 2.29
C GLY A 54 -1.12 -5.71 0.94
N GLY A 55 -1.95 -4.90 0.30
CA GLY A 55 -1.55 -4.21 -0.92
C GLY A 55 -2.62 -3.28 -1.46
N PRO A 56 -2.20 -2.32 -2.31
CA PRO A 56 -3.13 -1.42 -2.98
C PRO A 56 -3.98 -2.17 -3.99
N GLY A 57 -5.19 -1.70 -4.19
CA GLY A 57 -6.06 -2.18 -5.25
C GLY A 57 -5.60 -1.68 -6.63
N GLY A 58 -5.71 -2.56 -7.63
CA GLY A 58 -5.59 -2.19 -9.03
C GLY A 58 -6.89 -1.61 -9.57
N TYR A 59 -6.88 -1.17 -10.83
CA TYR A 59 -8.07 -0.64 -11.48
C TYR A 59 -8.00 -0.73 -13.00
N GLN A 60 -9.17 -0.67 -13.62
CA GLN A 60 -9.36 -0.37 -15.04
C GLN A 60 -10.26 0.86 -15.14
N VAL A 61 -9.96 1.79 -16.03
CA VAL A 61 -10.67 3.07 -16.12
C VAL A 61 -10.93 3.44 -17.58
N SER A 62 -12.09 4.00 -17.87
CA SER A 62 -12.48 4.54 -19.17
C SER A 62 -13.38 5.76 -18.99
N GLY A 63 -13.22 6.76 -19.85
CA GLY A 63 -14.03 7.98 -19.82
C GLY A 63 -13.28 9.21 -20.27
N THR A 64 -13.70 10.37 -19.79
CA THR A 64 -13.03 11.65 -20.09
C THR A 64 -11.63 11.71 -19.49
N SER A 65 -10.74 12.49 -20.14
CA SER A 65 -9.38 12.66 -19.62
C SER A 65 -9.34 13.19 -18.17
N ASN A 66 -10.27 14.08 -17.81
CA ASN A 66 -10.37 14.58 -16.44
C ASN A 66 -10.75 13.49 -15.45
N PHE A 67 -11.68 12.61 -15.82
CA PHE A 67 -12.06 11.47 -14.97
C PHE A 67 -10.90 10.49 -14.80
N VAL A 68 -10.25 10.11 -15.89
CA VAL A 68 -9.10 9.21 -15.88
C VAL A 68 -7.98 9.78 -15.01
N ASN A 69 -7.63 11.05 -15.21
CA ASN A 69 -6.62 11.72 -14.41
C ASN A 69 -7.00 11.76 -12.93
N ASN A 70 -8.24 12.13 -12.62
CA ASN A 70 -8.75 12.16 -11.26
C ASN A 70 -8.73 10.78 -10.58
N MET A 71 -9.04 9.72 -11.34
CA MET A 71 -8.95 8.35 -10.85
C MET A 71 -7.51 7.99 -10.48
N VAL A 72 -6.55 8.30 -11.35
CA VAL A 72 -5.14 7.91 -11.19
C VAL A 72 -4.44 8.71 -10.08
N THR A 73 -4.68 10.02 -10.03
CA THR A 73 -3.97 10.92 -9.11
C THR A 73 -4.73 11.21 -7.82
N ARG A 74 -6.02 10.91 -7.76
CA ARG A 74 -6.90 11.35 -6.68
C ARG A 74 -6.85 12.87 -6.44
N GLY A 75 -6.58 13.64 -7.52
CA GLY A 75 -6.46 15.10 -7.48
C GLY A 75 -5.13 15.65 -6.96
N GLN A 76 -4.19 14.78 -6.64
CA GLN A 76 -2.89 15.20 -6.09
C GLN A 76 -1.85 15.43 -7.20
N THR A 77 -0.82 16.23 -6.89
CA THR A 77 0.35 16.45 -7.74
C THR A 77 1.51 15.57 -7.32
N GLY A 78 2.42 15.26 -8.23
CA GLY A 78 3.59 14.41 -7.94
C GLY A 78 3.28 12.92 -7.85
N ILE A 79 2.08 12.51 -8.27
CA ILE A 79 1.67 11.12 -8.28
C ILE A 79 2.21 10.41 -9.51
N ALA A 80 2.77 9.22 -9.32
CA ALA A 80 3.16 8.33 -10.41
C ALA A 80 1.94 7.94 -11.25
N THR A 81 1.94 8.35 -12.52
CA THR A 81 0.88 8.03 -13.48
C THR A 81 1.41 7.10 -14.57
N GLY A 82 0.67 6.07 -14.89
CA GLY A 82 1.05 5.16 -15.98
C GLY A 82 2.27 4.30 -15.64
N SER A 83 3.32 4.34 -16.46
CA SER A 83 4.53 3.53 -16.28
C SER A 83 5.40 3.95 -15.09
N GLY A 84 5.08 5.07 -14.44
CA GLY A 84 5.83 5.55 -13.27
C GLY A 84 7.25 5.96 -13.58
N ASP A 85 7.54 6.34 -14.82
CA ASP A 85 8.90 6.63 -15.29
C ASP A 85 9.38 8.04 -14.92
N SER A 86 8.57 8.84 -14.27
CA SER A 86 8.98 10.16 -13.84
C SER A 86 9.77 10.07 -12.53
N SER A 87 11.05 10.39 -12.59
CA SER A 87 11.89 10.54 -11.39
C SER A 87 11.45 11.68 -10.46
N THR A 88 10.46 12.45 -10.89
CA THR A 88 9.87 13.55 -10.11
C THR A 88 8.61 13.12 -9.35
N ASP A 89 8.07 11.94 -9.62
CA ASP A 89 6.94 11.40 -8.89
C ASP A 89 7.40 10.94 -7.52
N THR A 90 6.88 11.56 -6.47
CA THR A 90 7.27 11.32 -5.08
C THR A 90 6.16 10.68 -4.26
N ASP A 91 4.93 10.70 -4.77
CA ASP A 91 3.74 10.31 -4.04
C ASP A 91 2.98 9.20 -4.73
N PHE A 92 2.28 8.39 -3.93
CA PHE A 92 1.39 7.33 -4.38
C PHE A 92 0.01 7.53 -3.75
N SER A 93 -1.02 7.53 -4.57
CA SER A 93 -2.39 7.77 -4.14
C SER A 93 -3.31 6.60 -4.51
N PRO A 94 -3.34 5.52 -3.69
CA PRO A 94 -4.25 4.41 -3.93
C PRO A 94 -5.71 4.84 -3.73
N TRP A 95 -6.64 4.20 -4.44
CA TRP A 95 -8.06 4.32 -4.15
C TRP A 95 -8.45 3.57 -2.87
N GLY A 96 -7.66 2.60 -2.48
CA GLY A 96 -7.84 1.64 -1.40
C GLY A 96 -7.10 0.35 -1.71
N GLY A 97 -7.58 -0.75 -1.15
CA GLY A 97 -6.98 -2.07 -1.38
C GLY A 97 -7.52 -3.13 -0.43
N ASN A 98 -6.73 -4.15 -0.18
CA ASN A 98 -7.13 -5.24 0.70
C ASN A 98 -6.06 -5.64 1.70
N LEU A 99 -6.52 -6.14 2.84
CA LEU A 99 -5.71 -6.76 3.89
C LEU A 99 -6.29 -8.15 4.20
N SER A 100 -5.43 -9.17 4.22
CA SER A 100 -5.77 -10.52 4.64
C SER A 100 -4.90 -10.91 5.81
N PHE A 101 -5.48 -11.50 6.85
CA PHE A 101 -4.75 -11.98 8.01
C PHE A 101 -4.86 -13.50 8.13
N SER A 102 -3.83 -14.14 8.70
CA SER A 102 -3.85 -15.57 8.94
C SER A 102 -4.96 -15.93 9.96
N ASN A 103 -5.85 -16.87 9.59
CA ASN A 103 -6.85 -17.40 10.49
C ASN A 103 -6.34 -18.57 11.34
N THR A 104 -5.09 -18.98 11.13
CA THR A 104 -4.42 -20.06 11.88
C THR A 104 -3.38 -19.53 12.87
N ALA A 105 -3.00 -18.26 12.79
CA ALA A 105 -2.06 -17.65 13.71
C ALA A 105 -2.69 -17.42 15.09
N SER A 106 -1.88 -17.55 16.13
CA SER A 106 -2.27 -17.17 17.49
C SER A 106 -2.07 -15.65 17.65
N TRP A 107 -3.15 -14.93 17.80
CA TRP A 107 -3.16 -13.46 17.85
C TRP A 107 -3.30 -12.90 19.26
N ASN A 108 -2.54 -11.85 19.57
CA ASN A 108 -2.81 -10.91 20.62
C ASN A 108 -3.48 -9.67 20.02
N TYR A 109 -4.71 -9.37 20.44
CA TYR A 109 -5.48 -8.20 20.02
C TYR A 109 -5.47 -7.07 21.06
N SER A 110 -4.77 -7.27 22.18
CA SER A 110 -4.64 -6.22 23.22
C SER A 110 -3.46 -5.29 22.88
N THR A 111 -3.41 -4.16 23.58
CA THR A 111 -2.25 -3.25 23.54
C THR A 111 -1.12 -3.68 24.48
N ASP A 112 -1.35 -4.72 25.29
CA ASP A 112 -0.31 -5.32 26.12
C ASP A 112 0.64 -6.17 25.27
N PRO A 113 1.90 -6.32 25.69
CA PRO A 113 2.84 -7.19 24.99
C PRO A 113 2.30 -8.62 24.79
N PRO A 114 2.47 -9.23 23.62
CA PRO A 114 1.99 -10.57 23.36
C PRO A 114 2.68 -11.60 24.29
N SER A 115 1.93 -12.58 24.75
CA SER A 115 2.47 -13.72 25.46
C SER A 115 3.31 -14.59 24.52
N SER A 116 4.15 -15.48 25.10
CA SER A 116 4.95 -16.39 24.30
C SER A 116 4.09 -17.21 23.33
N GLY A 117 4.45 -17.20 22.05
CA GLY A 117 3.74 -17.89 20.98
C GLY A 117 2.54 -17.12 20.38
N GLN A 118 2.29 -15.92 20.84
CA GLN A 118 1.31 -15.01 20.22
C GLN A 118 1.99 -13.99 19.31
N ASN A 119 1.28 -13.58 18.28
CA ASN A 119 1.68 -12.49 17.38
C ASN A 119 0.89 -11.22 17.69
N ASP A 120 1.55 -10.09 17.69
CA ASP A 120 0.89 -8.80 17.89
C ASP A 120 0.10 -8.40 16.63
N PHE A 121 -1.23 -8.44 16.73
CA PHE A 121 -2.10 -8.11 15.61
C PHE A 121 -1.93 -6.67 15.14
N TYR A 122 -1.75 -5.74 16.09
CA TYR A 122 -1.62 -4.32 15.75
C TYR A 122 -0.38 -4.05 14.89
N SER A 123 0.77 -4.59 15.27
CA SER A 123 2.01 -4.43 14.48
C SER A 123 1.89 -5.01 13.09
N VAL A 124 1.29 -6.20 12.96
CA VAL A 124 1.06 -6.81 11.63
C VAL A 124 0.07 -5.99 10.81
N ALA A 125 -1.03 -5.53 11.39
CA ALA A 125 -2.01 -4.71 10.68
C ALA A 125 -1.40 -3.39 10.18
N MET A 126 -0.57 -2.73 10.98
CA MET A 126 0.16 -1.52 10.57
C MET A 126 1.16 -1.80 9.45
N HIS A 127 1.84 -2.94 9.49
CA HIS A 127 2.75 -3.38 8.44
C HIS A 127 2.01 -3.58 7.10
N GLU A 128 0.91 -4.33 7.10
CA GLU A 128 0.12 -4.58 5.90
C GLU A 128 -0.56 -3.31 5.37
N LEU A 129 -0.96 -2.41 6.26
CA LEU A 129 -1.46 -1.09 5.87
C LEU A 129 -0.36 -0.27 5.17
N GLY A 130 0.88 -0.37 5.62
CA GLY A 130 2.03 0.22 4.94
C GLY A 130 2.13 -0.24 3.49
N HIS A 131 2.00 -1.54 3.22
CA HIS A 131 1.98 -2.08 1.87
C HIS A 131 0.81 -1.54 1.04
N LEU A 132 -0.38 -1.41 1.62
CA LEU A 132 -1.54 -0.81 0.95
C LEU A 132 -1.29 0.65 0.58
N LEU A 133 -0.58 1.40 1.42
CA LEU A 133 -0.19 2.78 1.20
C LEU A 133 1.03 2.94 0.26
N GLY A 134 1.54 1.85 -0.30
CA GLY A 134 2.57 1.88 -1.33
C GLY A 134 3.98 1.52 -0.88
N PHE A 135 4.23 1.33 0.41
CA PHE A 135 5.54 0.92 0.90
C PHE A 135 5.86 -0.50 0.41
N GLY A 136 6.94 -0.63 -0.35
CA GLY A 136 7.35 -1.91 -0.93
C GLY A 136 6.49 -2.43 -2.08
N THR A 137 5.45 -1.69 -2.52
CA THR A 137 4.46 -2.16 -3.50
C THR A 137 4.17 -1.18 -4.63
N SER A 138 4.45 0.11 -4.46
CA SER A 138 4.17 1.13 -5.46
C SER A 138 5.32 1.33 -6.44
N THR A 139 5.01 1.86 -7.63
CA THR A 139 6.01 2.27 -8.61
C THR A 139 6.94 3.35 -8.04
N VAL A 140 6.40 4.28 -7.25
CA VAL A 140 7.17 5.34 -6.59
C VAL A 140 8.21 4.75 -5.62
N TRP A 141 7.86 3.72 -4.88
CA TRP A 141 8.83 2.99 -4.06
C TRP A 141 9.96 2.43 -4.92
N ASN A 142 9.62 1.74 -6.02
CA ASN A 142 10.62 1.12 -6.91
C ASN A 142 11.53 2.18 -7.55
N ASN A 143 11.02 3.35 -7.91
CA ASN A 143 11.80 4.46 -8.46
C ASN A 143 12.83 5.01 -7.47
N GLN A 144 12.65 4.76 -6.18
CA GLN A 144 13.59 5.14 -5.12
C GLN A 144 14.54 4.00 -4.71
N VAL A 145 14.58 2.92 -5.44
CA VAL A 145 15.55 1.82 -5.23
C VAL A 145 16.70 1.98 -6.21
N ASN A 146 17.93 2.10 -5.71
CA ASN A 146 19.12 2.20 -6.55
C ASN A 146 19.56 0.83 -7.09
N GLU A 147 20.54 0.84 -8.00
CA GLU A 147 21.10 -0.38 -8.62
C GLU A 147 21.72 -1.37 -7.60
N ALA A 148 22.08 -0.88 -6.41
CA ALA A 148 22.57 -1.72 -5.32
C ALA A 148 21.47 -2.34 -4.47
N GLY A 149 20.18 -2.14 -4.83
CA GLY A 149 19.03 -2.65 -4.08
C GLY A 149 18.80 -1.93 -2.75
N GLN A 150 19.14 -0.64 -2.67
CA GLN A 150 18.97 0.17 -1.49
C GLN A 150 17.94 1.27 -1.73
N PHE A 151 17.12 1.56 -0.74
CA PHE A 151 16.14 2.65 -0.78
C PHE A 151 16.81 4.00 -0.56
N THR A 152 16.46 4.97 -1.39
CA THR A 152 17.08 6.30 -1.46
C THR A 152 16.17 7.45 -1.04
N GLY A 153 14.97 7.16 -0.51
CA GLY A 153 14.05 8.20 -0.03
C GLY A 153 14.67 9.04 1.08
N LEU A 154 14.62 10.36 0.93
CA LEU A 154 15.36 11.30 1.76
C LEU A 154 15.03 11.19 3.25
N THR A 155 13.77 11.00 3.60
CA THR A 155 13.35 10.84 5.01
C THR A 155 13.89 9.56 5.61
N ALA A 156 13.89 8.46 4.85
CA ALA A 156 14.46 7.19 5.30
C ALA A 156 15.98 7.28 5.46
N ILE A 157 16.68 7.95 4.53
CA ILE A 157 18.11 8.23 4.65
C ILE A 157 18.40 9.06 5.91
N ALA A 158 17.60 10.09 6.17
CA ALA A 158 17.78 10.92 7.37
C ALA A 158 17.60 10.13 8.66
N ALA A 159 16.66 9.20 8.70
CA ALA A 159 16.43 8.33 9.85
C ALA A 159 17.48 7.22 10.01
N HIS A 160 17.97 6.65 8.91
CA HIS A 160 18.96 5.55 8.94
C HIS A 160 20.42 6.06 9.00
N GLY A 161 20.70 7.25 8.47
CA GLY A 161 22.03 7.84 8.35
C GLY A 161 22.74 7.55 7.02
N SER A 162 22.17 6.71 6.15
CA SER A 162 22.66 6.38 4.80
C SER A 162 21.52 5.80 3.99
N THR A 163 21.75 5.42 2.71
CA THR A 163 20.78 4.62 1.93
C THR A 163 20.40 3.36 2.70
N VAL A 164 19.10 3.00 2.66
CA VAL A 164 18.56 1.93 3.51
C VAL A 164 18.62 0.59 2.78
N PRO A 165 19.28 -0.43 3.32
CA PRO A 165 19.31 -1.76 2.71
C PRO A 165 17.92 -2.36 2.65
N LEU A 166 17.58 -2.99 1.51
CA LEU A 166 16.33 -3.73 1.32
C LEU A 166 16.58 -5.24 1.32
N ASN A 167 15.54 -6.00 1.59
CA ASN A 167 15.57 -7.45 1.45
C ASN A 167 15.67 -7.88 -0.03
N GLY A 168 15.84 -9.16 -0.29
CA GLY A 168 16.01 -9.66 -1.66
C GLY A 168 14.83 -9.40 -2.61
N SER A 169 13.62 -9.19 -2.10
CA SER A 169 12.46 -8.80 -2.90
C SER A 169 12.31 -7.29 -3.07
N GLN A 170 13.13 -6.50 -2.39
CA GLN A 170 13.10 -5.03 -2.38
C GLN A 170 11.79 -4.41 -1.87
N SER A 171 10.94 -5.21 -1.24
CA SER A 171 9.65 -4.77 -0.70
C SER A 171 9.68 -4.48 0.81
N HIS A 172 10.78 -4.80 1.49
CA HIS A 172 10.98 -4.60 2.92
C HIS A 172 12.41 -4.14 3.21
N TRP A 173 12.60 -3.54 4.37
CA TRP A 173 13.94 -3.31 4.89
C TRP A 173 14.69 -4.64 5.06
N ALA A 174 15.98 -4.62 4.89
CA ALA A 174 16.82 -5.79 5.24
C ALA A 174 16.72 -6.08 6.74
N SER A 175 16.97 -7.33 7.11
CA SER A 175 17.10 -7.70 8.53
C SER A 175 18.14 -6.82 9.21
N ASP A 176 17.90 -6.49 10.46
CA ASP A 176 18.78 -5.66 11.30
C ASP A 176 18.91 -4.19 10.86
N THR A 177 18.05 -3.71 9.93
CA THR A 177 17.97 -2.28 9.63
C THR A 177 17.47 -1.53 10.87
N THR A 178 18.25 -0.53 11.31
CA THR A 178 17.94 0.26 12.51
C THR A 178 17.82 1.74 12.15
N SER A 179 17.06 2.49 12.95
CA SER A 179 16.97 3.95 12.86
C SER A 179 18.01 4.61 13.78
N THR A 180 18.56 5.74 13.35
CA THR A 180 19.38 6.62 14.19
C THR A 180 18.54 7.66 14.93
N VAL A 181 17.24 7.73 14.65
CA VAL A 181 16.31 8.62 15.34
C VAL A 181 15.90 8.01 16.67
N PRO A 182 16.11 8.68 17.82
CA PRO A 182 15.72 8.15 19.12
C PRO A 182 14.22 7.89 19.20
N GLY A 183 13.85 6.71 19.70
CA GLY A 183 12.45 6.35 19.95
C GLY A 183 11.67 5.84 18.73
N THR A 184 12.35 5.47 17.64
CA THR A 184 11.75 4.84 16.45
C THR A 184 12.23 3.40 16.27
#